data_2b4a32c9b723efc086ab10cb4fcbdd9f
#
_entry.id   2b4a32c9b723efc086ab10cb4fcbdd9f
#
_cell.length_a   1.000
_cell.length_b   1.000
_cell.length_c   1.000
_cell.angle_alpha   90.00
_cell.angle_beta   90.00
_cell.angle_gamma   90.00
#
_symmetry.space_group_name_H-M   'P 1'
#
loop_
_entity.id
_entity.type
_entity.pdbx_description
1 polymer ?
#
loop_
_entity_poly.entity_id
_entity_poly.type
_entity_poly.pdbx_seq_one_letter_code
_entity_poly.pdbx_strand_id
1 'polypeptide(L)'
;MTEPLNVIEIYPKIFVYKGLFKDIENTYSLLKESQGKEDGLFSPWTQWSRFGEYINPIFKTYNDNLKIEHVEKVKTSTEKQEEHKQVLLEILNNFMIATKDYIAKNNVDFDENKIVPNVKDQNGNPIKEWEYTGPSIARYRIDIEDPLAMTYHTDYIREPIVTPGHKFAITALTYFNDDYEGGEIDFIANGDAYMYKPEAGDLLVFPSGHPDFLMSENSIYLHGVMPVNHNSKYLSRMYWTKYSAGAPEWFENEEKFGKEKWQEMQQEIMKKFRDENPNRNNADKERRIK
;
A
#
# COMPACT_ATOMS: atom_id res chain seq x y z
N MET A 1 -0.29 10.48 -29.43
CA MET A 1 0.74 10.73 -28.40
C MET A 1 -0.02 10.76 -27.09
N THR A 2 0.30 9.88 -26.16
CA THR A 2 -0.27 9.92 -24.80
C THR A 2 0.28 11.15 -24.11
N GLU A 3 -0.58 11.92 -23.46
CA GLU A 3 -0.15 13.05 -22.63
C GLU A 3 0.88 12.59 -21.59
N PRO A 4 1.88 13.42 -21.28
CA PRO A 4 2.85 13.09 -20.24
C PRO A 4 2.14 12.96 -18.89
N LEU A 5 2.53 11.97 -18.11
CA LEU A 5 1.99 11.78 -16.76
C LEU A 5 2.37 12.96 -15.87
N ASN A 6 1.42 13.44 -15.08
CA ASN A 6 1.68 14.44 -14.04
C ASN A 6 2.28 13.74 -12.81
N VAL A 7 3.60 13.82 -12.66
CA VAL A 7 4.37 13.07 -11.66
C VAL A 7 5.26 14.01 -10.88
N ILE A 8 5.21 13.91 -9.57
CA ILE A 8 6.03 14.69 -8.63
C ILE A 8 6.86 13.72 -7.79
N GLU A 9 8.18 13.84 -7.85
CA GLU A 9 9.05 13.18 -6.89
C GLU A 9 9.11 14.03 -5.63
N ILE A 10 8.43 13.60 -4.58
CA ILE A 10 8.30 14.35 -3.32
C ILE A 10 9.48 14.11 -2.36
N TYR A 11 10.15 12.97 -2.53
CA TYR A 11 11.39 12.57 -1.88
C TYR A 11 12.08 11.54 -2.78
N PRO A 12 13.41 11.35 -2.72
CA PRO A 12 14.07 10.36 -3.56
C PRO A 12 13.36 9.01 -3.56
N LYS A 13 12.93 8.58 -4.75
CA LYS A 13 12.16 7.35 -5.00
C LYS A 13 10.76 7.30 -4.37
N ILE A 14 10.21 8.41 -3.95
CA ILE A 14 8.82 8.52 -3.54
C ILE A 14 8.10 9.45 -4.51
N PHE A 15 7.20 8.90 -5.31
CA PHE A 15 6.54 9.59 -6.42
C PHE A 15 5.04 9.70 -6.16
N VAL A 16 4.47 10.84 -6.50
CA VAL A 16 3.02 11.07 -6.53
C VAL A 16 2.58 11.26 -7.97
N TYR A 17 1.64 10.44 -8.41
CA TYR A 17 0.97 10.53 -9.70
C TYR A 17 -0.38 11.19 -9.51
N LYS A 18 -0.63 12.27 -10.26
CA LYS A 18 -1.84 13.08 -10.18
C LYS A 18 -2.69 12.97 -11.43
N GLY A 19 -4.02 13.08 -11.26
CA GLY A 19 -4.94 13.17 -12.39
C GLY A 19 -5.10 11.86 -13.19
N LEU A 20 -4.82 10.71 -12.58
CA LEU A 20 -5.03 9.42 -13.23
C LEU A 20 -6.50 8.98 -13.21
N PHE A 21 -7.27 9.42 -12.23
CA PHE A 21 -8.69 9.09 -12.13
C PHE A 21 -9.53 10.04 -12.98
N LYS A 22 -10.50 9.49 -13.68
CA LYS A 22 -11.44 10.27 -14.52
C LYS A 22 -12.46 11.00 -13.69
N ASP A 23 -12.98 10.33 -12.65
CA ASP A 23 -14.01 10.84 -11.75
C ASP A 23 -13.78 10.29 -10.35
N ILE A 24 -12.88 10.93 -9.62
CA ILE A 24 -12.51 10.48 -8.27
C ILE A 24 -13.66 10.67 -7.27
N GLU A 25 -14.50 11.67 -7.45
CA GLU A 25 -15.64 11.94 -6.56
C GLU A 25 -16.67 10.80 -6.66
N ASN A 26 -16.99 10.39 -7.89
CA ASN A 26 -17.88 9.25 -8.11
C ASN A 26 -17.26 7.93 -7.58
N THR A 27 -15.96 7.70 -7.83
CA THR A 27 -15.24 6.54 -7.28
C THR A 27 -15.34 6.52 -5.75
N TYR A 28 -15.09 7.65 -5.10
CA TYR A 28 -15.19 7.78 -3.64
C TYR A 28 -16.61 7.51 -3.13
N SER A 29 -17.62 8.09 -3.79
CA SER A 29 -19.03 7.92 -3.42
C SER A 29 -19.43 6.44 -3.48
N LEU A 30 -19.10 5.75 -4.57
CA LEU A 30 -19.39 4.33 -4.75
C LEU A 30 -18.72 3.45 -3.68
N LEU A 31 -17.48 3.74 -3.34
CA LEU A 31 -16.75 3.01 -2.29
C LEU A 31 -17.35 3.28 -0.90
N LYS A 32 -17.68 4.54 -0.59
CA LYS A 32 -18.29 4.96 0.67
C LYS A 32 -19.65 4.30 0.89
N GLU A 33 -20.46 4.20 -0.15
CA GLU A 33 -21.78 3.59 -0.12
C GLU A 33 -21.74 2.07 -0.10
N SER A 34 -20.61 1.44 -0.41
CA SER A 34 -20.39 -0.01 -0.42
C SER A 34 -20.43 -0.60 0.99
N GLN A 35 -21.55 -0.48 1.69
CA GLN A 35 -21.74 -1.00 3.03
C GLN A 35 -22.29 -2.43 3.05
N GLY A 36 -21.83 -3.28 2.15
CA GLY A 36 -22.25 -4.68 2.10
C GLY A 36 -23.68 -4.88 1.63
N LYS A 37 -24.17 -4.02 0.78
CA LYS A 37 -25.48 -4.23 0.12
C LYS A 37 -25.36 -5.40 -0.84
N GLU A 38 -26.37 -6.28 -0.81
CA GLU A 38 -26.42 -7.55 -1.57
C GLU A 38 -26.28 -7.39 -3.10
N ASP A 39 -26.45 -6.19 -3.62
CA ASP A 39 -26.45 -5.89 -5.06
C ASP A 39 -25.10 -5.43 -5.62
N GLY A 40 -24.08 -5.22 -4.77
CA GLY A 40 -22.74 -4.73 -5.16
C GLY A 40 -21.72 -5.83 -5.46
N LEU A 41 -20.51 -5.44 -5.83
CA LEU A 41 -19.37 -6.34 -6.01
C LEU A 41 -18.38 -6.33 -4.83
N PHE A 42 -18.66 -5.60 -3.76
CA PHE A 42 -17.81 -5.55 -2.58
C PHE A 42 -18.46 -6.24 -1.39
N SER A 43 -17.60 -6.88 -0.56
CA SER A 43 -18.01 -7.42 0.73
C SER A 43 -18.46 -6.30 1.67
N PRO A 44 -19.11 -6.63 2.80
CA PRO A 44 -19.23 -5.70 3.90
C PRO A 44 -17.85 -5.22 4.38
N TRP A 45 -17.82 -4.03 4.96
CA TRP A 45 -16.63 -3.53 5.66
C TRP A 45 -16.28 -4.46 6.81
N THR A 46 -15.03 -4.90 6.86
CA THR A 46 -14.51 -5.81 7.88
C THR A 46 -13.37 -5.13 8.61
N GLN A 47 -13.46 -5.10 9.93
CA GLN A 47 -12.41 -4.53 10.77
C GLN A 47 -11.15 -5.40 10.72
N TRP A 48 -9.98 -4.81 10.39
CA TRP A 48 -8.70 -5.52 10.49
C TRP A 48 -7.93 -5.12 11.76
N SER A 49 -8.21 -3.92 12.27
CA SER A 49 -7.59 -3.37 13.47
C SER A 49 -8.57 -2.40 14.12
N ARG A 50 -8.21 -1.89 15.28
CA ARG A 50 -9.05 -0.89 15.95
C ARG A 50 -9.17 0.44 15.21
N PHE A 51 -8.27 0.76 14.27
CA PHE A 51 -8.26 2.02 13.52
C PHE A 51 -8.66 1.88 12.05
N GLY A 52 -8.89 0.68 11.58
CA GLY A 52 -9.13 0.48 10.16
C GLY A 52 -10.06 -0.67 9.81
N GLU A 53 -10.71 -0.51 8.68
CA GLU A 53 -11.57 -1.50 8.04
C GLU A 53 -11.17 -1.65 6.59
N TYR A 54 -11.51 -2.78 5.98
CA TYR A 54 -11.29 -3.06 4.58
C TYR A 54 -12.52 -3.68 3.93
N ILE A 55 -12.62 -3.55 2.61
CA ILE A 55 -13.55 -4.29 1.76
C ILE A 55 -12.77 -5.03 0.68
N ASN A 56 -13.33 -6.14 0.24
CA ASN A 56 -12.78 -6.92 -0.86
C ASN A 56 -13.85 -7.14 -1.95
N PRO A 57 -13.44 -7.28 -3.21
CA PRO A 57 -14.32 -7.78 -4.25
C PRO A 57 -14.86 -9.16 -3.88
N ILE A 58 -16.18 -9.35 -3.95
CA ILE A 58 -16.85 -10.59 -3.52
C ILE A 58 -16.53 -11.80 -4.39
N PHE A 59 -16.09 -11.58 -5.62
CA PHE A 59 -15.68 -12.64 -6.55
C PHE A 59 -14.19 -13.03 -6.42
N LYS A 60 -13.47 -12.39 -5.48
CA LYS A 60 -12.07 -12.72 -5.16
C LYS A 60 -12.07 -13.88 -4.18
N THR A 61 -11.37 -14.97 -4.51
CA THR A 61 -11.05 -16.00 -3.52
C THR A 61 -9.91 -15.48 -2.63
N TYR A 62 -9.82 -15.97 -1.41
CA TYR A 62 -8.85 -15.51 -0.41
C TYR A 62 -7.39 -15.59 -0.91
N ASN A 63 -7.11 -16.53 -1.82
CA ASN A 63 -5.77 -16.83 -2.32
C ASN A 63 -5.49 -16.25 -3.71
N ASP A 64 -6.41 -15.51 -4.32
CA ASP A 64 -6.24 -15.04 -5.68
C ASP A 64 -5.74 -13.60 -5.72
N ASN A 65 -4.64 -13.38 -6.43
CA ASN A 65 -4.28 -12.04 -6.89
C ASN A 65 -5.29 -11.60 -7.94
N LEU A 66 -6.07 -10.59 -7.62
CA LEU A 66 -7.03 -10.03 -8.55
C LEU A 66 -6.28 -9.32 -9.69
N LYS A 67 -6.42 -9.86 -10.91
CA LYS A 67 -5.84 -9.31 -12.13
C LYS A 67 -6.91 -8.60 -12.97
N ILE A 68 -6.48 -7.72 -13.87
CA ILE A 68 -7.37 -7.01 -14.80
C ILE A 68 -8.25 -7.99 -15.55
N GLU A 69 -7.65 -9.05 -16.11
CA GLU A 69 -8.37 -10.07 -16.89
C GLU A 69 -9.42 -10.85 -16.08
N HIS A 70 -9.26 -10.90 -14.76
CA HIS A 70 -10.26 -11.51 -13.87
C HIS A 70 -11.47 -10.59 -13.71
N VAL A 71 -11.22 -9.29 -13.50
CA VAL A 71 -12.29 -8.29 -13.36
C VAL A 71 -13.06 -8.13 -14.68
N GLU A 72 -12.36 -8.09 -15.82
CA GLU A 72 -12.99 -8.01 -17.14
C GLU A 72 -14.01 -9.14 -17.39
N LYS A 73 -13.69 -10.36 -16.93
CA LYS A 73 -14.55 -11.54 -17.09
C LYS A 73 -15.74 -11.58 -16.13
N VAL A 74 -15.80 -10.71 -15.12
CA VAL A 74 -16.93 -10.65 -14.19
C VAL A 74 -18.19 -10.27 -14.95
N LYS A 75 -19.20 -11.12 -14.85
CA LYS A 75 -20.54 -10.82 -15.38
C LYS A 75 -21.31 -10.04 -14.33
N THR A 76 -21.80 -8.90 -14.72
CA THR A 76 -22.61 -8.01 -13.90
C THR A 76 -24.09 -8.20 -14.24
N SER A 77 -24.96 -8.07 -13.26
CA SER A 77 -26.42 -8.22 -13.39
C SER A 77 -27.18 -6.93 -13.04
N THR A 78 -26.50 -5.97 -12.41
CA THR A 78 -27.05 -4.67 -12.03
C THR A 78 -26.13 -3.55 -12.49
N GLU A 79 -26.67 -2.34 -12.64
CA GLU A 79 -25.92 -1.15 -12.95
C GLU A 79 -24.83 -0.88 -11.89
N LYS A 80 -25.17 -1.02 -10.62
CA LYS A 80 -24.24 -0.87 -9.51
C LYS A 80 -23.07 -1.86 -9.54
N GLN A 81 -23.31 -3.12 -9.95
CA GLN A 81 -22.24 -4.08 -10.14
C GLN A 81 -21.32 -3.65 -11.29
N GLU A 82 -21.87 -3.10 -12.36
CA GLU A 82 -21.08 -2.58 -13.48
C GLU A 82 -20.23 -1.36 -13.03
N GLU A 83 -20.80 -0.42 -12.28
CA GLU A 83 -20.07 0.72 -11.72
C GLU A 83 -18.92 0.24 -10.82
N HIS A 84 -19.16 -0.70 -9.92
CA HIS A 84 -18.13 -1.30 -9.07
C HIS A 84 -17.02 -1.99 -9.89
N LYS A 85 -17.40 -2.67 -10.98
CA LYS A 85 -16.46 -3.28 -11.92
C LYS A 85 -15.57 -2.23 -12.58
N GLN A 86 -16.16 -1.12 -13.04
CA GLN A 86 -15.40 -0.02 -13.65
C GLN A 86 -14.44 0.63 -12.65
N VAL A 87 -14.86 0.86 -11.41
CA VAL A 87 -13.99 1.35 -10.34
C VAL A 87 -12.80 0.42 -10.12
N LEU A 88 -13.03 -0.89 -10.05
CA LEU A 88 -11.93 -1.87 -9.89
C LEU A 88 -10.96 -1.86 -11.06
N LEU A 89 -11.49 -1.79 -12.30
CA LEU A 89 -10.65 -1.71 -13.50
C LEU A 89 -9.84 -0.41 -13.52
N GLU A 90 -10.43 0.71 -13.14
CA GLU A 90 -9.73 2.00 -13.08
C GLU A 90 -8.60 1.97 -12.04
N ILE A 91 -8.84 1.45 -10.83
CA ILE A 91 -7.81 1.27 -9.80
C ILE A 91 -6.64 0.42 -10.32
N LEU A 92 -6.95 -0.74 -10.92
CA LEU A 92 -5.95 -1.65 -11.46
C LEU A 92 -5.14 -1.03 -12.61
N ASN A 93 -5.82 -0.37 -13.55
CA ASN A 93 -5.16 0.27 -14.68
C ASN A 93 -4.27 1.44 -14.24
N ASN A 94 -4.73 2.28 -13.33
CA ASN A 94 -3.96 3.39 -12.80
C ASN A 94 -2.73 2.91 -12.03
N PHE A 95 -2.87 1.82 -11.24
CA PHE A 95 -1.73 1.14 -10.62
C PHE A 95 -0.70 0.69 -11.66
N MET A 96 -1.14 0.03 -12.75
CA MET A 96 -0.22 -0.45 -13.80
C MET A 96 0.48 0.71 -14.52
N ILE A 97 -0.25 1.79 -14.81
CA ILE A 97 0.32 2.98 -15.46
C ILE A 97 1.39 3.61 -14.56
N ALA A 98 1.05 3.92 -13.32
CA ALA A 98 1.94 4.58 -12.38
C ALA A 98 3.17 3.73 -12.05
N THR A 99 2.98 2.45 -11.75
CA THR A 99 4.10 1.60 -11.34
C THR A 99 5.03 1.22 -12.48
N LYS A 100 4.53 1.08 -13.72
CA LYS A 100 5.40 0.87 -14.90
C LYS A 100 6.24 2.12 -15.20
N ASP A 101 5.69 3.32 -15.09
CA ASP A 101 6.46 4.57 -15.19
C ASP A 101 7.49 4.68 -14.06
N TYR A 102 7.11 4.37 -12.83
CA TYR A 102 8.00 4.33 -11.66
C TYR A 102 9.18 3.38 -11.86
N ILE A 103 8.91 2.15 -12.33
CA ILE A 103 9.91 1.13 -12.64
C ILE A 103 10.90 1.65 -13.70
N ALA A 104 10.38 2.25 -14.77
CA ALA A 104 11.21 2.82 -15.83
C ALA A 104 12.08 3.98 -15.33
N LYS A 105 11.52 4.92 -14.57
CA LYS A 105 12.26 6.07 -13.99
C LYS A 105 13.38 5.67 -13.04
N ASN A 106 13.21 4.56 -12.34
CA ASN A 106 14.18 4.04 -11.38
C ASN A 106 15.13 2.99 -11.96
N ASN A 107 15.07 2.72 -13.28
CA ASN A 107 15.90 1.73 -13.96
C ASN A 107 15.87 0.34 -13.31
N VAL A 108 14.68 -0.09 -12.89
CA VAL A 108 14.49 -1.40 -12.25
C VAL A 108 14.60 -2.51 -13.29
N ASP A 109 15.38 -3.55 -13.00
CA ASP A 109 15.36 -4.79 -13.78
C ASP A 109 14.03 -5.52 -13.55
N PHE A 110 13.09 -5.26 -14.43
CA PHE A 110 11.72 -5.71 -14.34
C PHE A 110 11.27 -6.40 -15.62
N ASP A 111 10.84 -7.65 -15.48
CA ASP A 111 10.17 -8.41 -16.53
C ASP A 111 9.03 -9.21 -15.92
N GLU A 112 7.79 -8.80 -16.19
CA GLU A 112 6.58 -9.46 -15.67
C GLU A 112 6.39 -10.90 -16.20
N ASN A 113 7.17 -11.33 -17.18
CA ASN A 113 7.14 -12.68 -17.75
C ASN A 113 8.31 -13.55 -17.30
N LYS A 114 9.30 -13.00 -16.62
CA LYS A 114 10.47 -13.71 -16.15
C LYS A 114 10.08 -14.77 -15.11
N ILE A 115 10.50 -15.99 -15.38
CA ILE A 115 10.27 -17.16 -14.51
C ILE A 115 11.49 -17.37 -13.63
N VAL A 116 11.27 -17.66 -12.36
CA VAL A 116 12.33 -18.03 -11.42
C VAL A 116 12.82 -19.44 -11.76
N PRO A 117 14.12 -19.62 -12.09
CA PRO A 117 14.64 -20.92 -12.47
C PRO A 117 14.48 -21.96 -11.35
N ASN A 118 13.98 -23.15 -11.70
CA ASN A 118 13.86 -24.30 -10.81
C ASN A 118 12.95 -24.14 -9.59
N VAL A 119 12.17 -23.06 -9.52
CA VAL A 119 11.20 -22.83 -8.44
C VAL A 119 9.79 -23.04 -8.97
N LYS A 120 8.97 -23.76 -8.19
CA LYS A 120 7.58 -24.06 -8.52
C LYS A 120 6.69 -23.81 -7.31
N ASP A 121 5.42 -23.49 -7.60
CA ASP A 121 4.39 -23.41 -6.57
C ASP A 121 3.98 -24.83 -6.06
N GLN A 122 3.07 -24.89 -5.10
CA GLN A 122 2.55 -26.13 -4.55
C GLN A 122 1.81 -27.02 -5.57
N ASN A 123 1.42 -26.48 -6.71
CA ASN A 123 0.74 -27.18 -7.80
C ASN A 123 1.72 -27.61 -8.90
N GLY A 124 3.02 -27.30 -8.75
CA GLY A 124 4.06 -27.61 -9.72
C GLY A 124 4.18 -26.61 -10.86
N ASN A 125 3.51 -25.47 -10.82
CA ASN A 125 3.62 -24.42 -11.83
C ASN A 125 4.88 -23.56 -11.61
N PRO A 126 5.53 -23.08 -12.69
CA PRO A 126 6.63 -22.13 -12.58
C PRO A 126 6.19 -20.84 -11.87
N ILE A 127 7.05 -20.32 -11.02
CA ILE A 127 6.82 -19.06 -10.30
C ILE A 127 7.42 -17.92 -11.13
N LYS A 128 6.66 -16.84 -11.32
CA LYS A 128 7.15 -15.59 -11.91
C LYS A 128 8.06 -14.85 -10.92
N GLU A 129 9.05 -14.13 -11.43
CA GLU A 129 9.89 -13.29 -10.57
C GLU A 129 9.11 -12.10 -10.00
N TRP A 130 8.22 -11.53 -10.79
CA TRP A 130 7.39 -10.40 -10.42
C TRP A 130 5.90 -10.72 -10.54
N GLU A 131 5.15 -10.35 -9.52
CA GLU A 131 3.69 -10.42 -9.49
C GLU A 131 3.12 -9.19 -8.80
N TYR A 132 1.89 -8.82 -9.09
CA TYR A 132 1.21 -7.76 -8.35
C TYR A 132 0.01 -8.31 -7.58
N THR A 133 -0.31 -7.65 -6.46
CA THR A 133 -1.49 -7.98 -5.67
C THR A 133 -2.73 -7.34 -6.26
N GLY A 134 -3.90 -7.88 -5.94
CA GLY A 134 -5.16 -7.15 -6.16
C GLY A 134 -5.32 -5.99 -5.19
N PRO A 135 -6.25 -5.05 -5.47
CA PRO A 135 -6.52 -3.92 -4.61
C PRO A 135 -7.10 -4.36 -3.26
N SER A 136 -6.52 -3.84 -2.19
CA SER A 136 -7.08 -3.88 -0.85
C SER A 136 -7.61 -2.49 -0.52
N ILE A 137 -8.92 -2.32 -0.59
CA ILE A 137 -9.58 -1.04 -0.33
C ILE A 137 -9.82 -0.94 1.17
N ALA A 138 -9.34 0.14 1.77
CA ALA A 138 -9.34 0.35 3.19
C ALA A 138 -9.90 1.73 3.56
N ARG A 139 -10.41 1.85 4.79
CA ARG A 139 -10.70 3.13 5.40
C ARG A 139 -10.12 3.20 6.81
N TYR A 140 -9.54 4.33 7.16
CA TYR A 140 -9.21 4.66 8.54
C TYR A 140 -10.40 5.38 9.15
N ARG A 141 -10.82 4.92 10.33
CA ARG A 141 -12.02 5.41 11.03
C ARG A 141 -11.67 6.51 12.01
N ILE A 142 -12.63 7.41 12.22
CA ILE A 142 -12.57 8.48 13.22
C ILE A 142 -13.43 8.21 14.45
N ASP A 143 -14.35 7.26 14.38
CA ASP A 143 -15.33 6.91 15.41
C ASP A 143 -14.76 5.98 16.51
N ILE A 144 -13.44 5.95 16.63
CA ILE A 144 -12.71 5.17 17.63
C ILE A 144 -12.16 6.14 18.67
N GLU A 145 -12.44 5.86 19.95
CA GLU A 145 -12.05 6.71 21.10
C GLU A 145 -10.53 6.98 21.19
N ASP A 146 -9.72 6.09 20.63
CA ASP A 146 -8.26 6.27 20.55
C ASP A 146 -7.78 5.96 19.13
N PRO A 147 -7.93 6.91 18.17
CA PRO A 147 -7.45 6.73 16.83
C PRO A 147 -5.92 6.73 16.83
N LEU A 148 -5.32 5.56 16.93
CA LEU A 148 -3.87 5.45 16.84
C LEU A 148 -3.42 5.77 15.41
N ALA A 149 -2.36 6.57 15.34
CA ALA A 149 -1.53 6.58 14.15
C ALA A 149 -1.07 5.16 13.82
N MET A 150 -1.03 4.82 12.56
CA MET A 150 -0.36 3.60 12.14
C MET A 150 1.13 3.76 12.47
N THR A 151 1.66 2.83 13.27
CA THR A 151 3.07 2.85 13.67
C THR A 151 3.97 2.76 12.45
N TYR A 152 5.18 3.31 12.57
CA TYR A 152 6.18 3.21 11.51
C TYR A 152 6.52 1.75 11.23
N HIS A 153 6.48 1.39 9.95
CA HIS A 153 6.77 0.06 9.46
C HIS A 153 7.27 0.16 8.01
N THR A 154 7.81 -0.92 7.52
CA THR A 154 7.96 -1.17 6.08
C THR A 154 6.85 -2.12 5.64
N ASP A 155 6.39 -1.98 4.40
CA ASP A 155 5.42 -2.92 3.85
C ASP A 155 6.02 -4.29 3.54
N TYR A 156 7.30 -4.43 3.72
CA TYR A 156 7.98 -5.70 3.56
C TYR A 156 7.42 -6.71 4.55
N ILE A 157 6.69 -7.71 4.05
CA ILE A 157 6.00 -8.69 4.89
C ILE A 157 6.78 -10.01 4.90
N ARG A 158 6.81 -10.62 6.08
CA ARG A 158 7.49 -11.89 6.36
C ARG A 158 6.90 -13.06 5.63
N GLU A 159 5.58 -13.14 5.58
CA GLU A 159 4.88 -14.28 5.04
C GLU A 159 4.48 -14.03 3.59
N PRO A 160 4.52 -15.07 2.75
CA PRO A 160 4.01 -14.98 1.39
C PRO A 160 2.51 -14.76 1.45
N ILE A 161 2.04 -13.64 0.90
CA ILE A 161 0.61 -13.32 0.93
C ILE A 161 -0.15 -14.18 -0.08
N VAL A 162 0.48 -14.50 -1.21
CA VAL A 162 -0.15 -15.23 -2.30
C VAL A 162 0.78 -16.28 -2.89
N THR A 163 2.00 -15.90 -3.26
CA THR A 163 2.96 -16.80 -3.90
C THR A 163 4.14 -17.06 -2.98
N PRO A 164 4.49 -18.33 -2.70
CA PRO A 164 5.62 -18.67 -1.84
C PRO A 164 6.91 -17.99 -2.31
N GLY A 165 7.65 -17.40 -1.37
CA GLY A 165 8.91 -16.70 -1.64
C GLY A 165 8.77 -15.28 -2.17
N HIS A 166 7.57 -14.82 -2.52
CA HIS A 166 7.32 -13.42 -2.89
C HIS A 166 7.27 -12.50 -1.68
N LYS A 167 7.85 -11.32 -1.85
CA LYS A 167 7.87 -10.25 -0.86
C LYS A 167 7.50 -8.93 -1.54
N PHE A 168 6.89 -8.02 -0.81
CA PHE A 168 6.56 -6.70 -1.34
C PHE A 168 7.82 -5.92 -1.72
N ALA A 169 7.84 -5.39 -2.92
CA ALA A 169 8.96 -4.64 -3.47
C ALA A 169 8.59 -3.18 -3.75
N ILE A 170 7.42 -2.95 -4.32
CA ILE A 170 6.89 -1.61 -4.59
C ILE A 170 5.50 -1.50 -3.97
N THR A 171 5.30 -0.45 -3.19
CA THR A 171 4.00 -0.07 -2.62
C THR A 171 3.37 1.00 -3.49
N ALA A 172 2.08 0.86 -3.75
CA ALA A 172 1.26 1.88 -4.37
C ALA A 172 -0.01 2.12 -3.53
N LEU A 173 -0.22 3.37 -3.13
CA LEU A 173 -1.36 3.82 -2.35
C LEU A 173 -2.18 4.81 -3.16
N THR A 174 -3.42 4.47 -3.44
CA THR A 174 -4.37 5.40 -4.07
C THR A 174 -5.28 6.00 -3.01
N TYR A 175 -5.42 7.31 -3.00
CA TYR A 175 -6.27 8.03 -2.05
C TYR A 175 -7.55 8.49 -2.73
N PHE A 176 -8.71 8.16 -2.13
CA PHE A 176 -10.02 8.42 -2.74
C PHE A 176 -10.68 9.70 -2.24
N ASN A 177 -10.23 10.24 -1.12
CA ASN A 177 -10.74 11.50 -0.56
C ASN A 177 -9.65 12.26 0.18
N ASP A 178 -9.90 13.54 0.42
CA ASP A 178 -9.03 14.45 1.18
C ASP A 178 -9.81 15.34 2.18
N ASP A 179 -11.12 15.07 2.32
CA ASP A 179 -12.05 15.78 3.22
C ASP A 179 -11.93 15.37 4.69
N TYR A 180 -10.74 14.82 5.09
CA TYR A 180 -10.39 14.48 6.46
C TYR A 180 -9.27 15.36 6.99
N GLU A 181 -9.16 15.48 8.31
CA GLU A 181 -8.03 16.14 8.99
C GLU A 181 -7.02 15.10 9.48
N GLY A 182 -5.75 15.49 9.58
CA GLY A 182 -4.67 14.56 9.89
C GLY A 182 -4.45 13.55 8.77
N GLY A 183 -4.10 12.32 9.10
CA GLY A 183 -3.96 11.22 8.16
C GLY A 183 -2.81 11.37 7.16
N GLU A 184 -1.88 12.29 7.39
CA GLU A 184 -0.67 12.40 6.58
C GLU A 184 0.12 11.10 6.64
N ILE A 185 0.77 10.75 5.53
CA ILE A 185 1.78 9.71 5.51
C ILE A 185 3.13 10.34 5.78
N ASP A 186 3.86 9.74 6.70
CA ASP A 186 5.17 10.20 7.13
C ASP A 186 6.22 9.16 6.81
N PHE A 187 7.26 9.56 6.09
CA PHE A 187 8.36 8.71 5.67
C PHE A 187 9.63 9.01 6.45
N ILE A 188 10.35 7.96 6.78
CA ILE A 188 11.71 8.05 7.27
C ILE A 188 12.59 7.29 6.29
N ALA A 189 13.32 8.02 5.47
CA ALA A 189 14.19 7.45 4.46
C ALA A 189 15.56 8.16 4.49
N ASN A 190 16.64 7.39 4.40
CA ASN A 190 18.03 7.91 4.36
C ASN A 190 18.38 8.84 5.52
N GLY A 191 17.77 8.65 6.70
CA GLY A 191 17.98 9.51 7.86
C GLY A 191 17.17 10.80 7.88
N ASP A 192 16.45 11.11 6.81
CA ASP A 192 15.54 12.25 6.70
C ASP A 192 14.10 11.82 6.94
N ALA A 193 13.30 12.79 7.28
CA ALA A 193 11.90 12.60 7.52
C ALA A 193 11.05 13.51 6.64
N TYR A 194 10.04 12.94 5.98
CA TYR A 194 9.16 13.64 5.06
C TYR A 194 7.69 13.30 5.33
N MET A 195 6.87 14.31 5.47
CA MET A 195 5.43 14.18 5.68
C MET A 195 4.69 14.65 4.43
N TYR A 196 3.75 13.84 3.97
CA TYR A 196 2.91 14.16 2.83
C TYR A 196 1.42 14.07 3.19
N LYS A 197 0.66 15.11 2.88
CA LYS A 197 -0.80 15.12 2.93
C LYS A 197 -1.34 14.76 1.56
N PRO A 198 -1.91 13.57 1.37
CA PRO A 198 -2.49 13.19 0.08
C PRO A 198 -3.74 13.99 -0.25
N GLU A 199 -3.91 14.29 -1.54
CA GLU A 199 -5.13 14.83 -2.12
C GLU A 199 -5.97 13.70 -2.75
N ALA A 200 -7.26 13.95 -2.96
CA ALA A 200 -8.13 12.98 -3.63
C ALA A 200 -7.63 12.70 -5.06
N GLY A 201 -7.50 11.43 -5.40
CA GLY A 201 -6.96 10.98 -6.69
C GLY A 201 -5.45 10.81 -6.75
N ASP A 202 -4.70 11.18 -5.69
CA ASP A 202 -3.27 10.91 -5.64
C ASP A 202 -2.99 9.42 -5.61
N LEU A 203 -2.01 9.00 -6.42
CA LEU A 203 -1.45 7.67 -6.40
C LEU A 203 0.03 7.76 -6.02
N LEU A 204 0.35 7.38 -4.79
CA LEU A 204 1.69 7.42 -4.22
C LEU A 204 2.40 6.10 -4.46
N VAL A 205 3.62 6.14 -5.01
CA VAL A 205 4.45 4.96 -5.30
C VAL A 205 5.80 5.09 -4.63
N PHE A 206 6.22 4.04 -3.89
CA PHE A 206 7.49 4.03 -3.18
C PHE A 206 8.00 2.60 -2.92
N PRO A 207 9.29 2.42 -2.54
CA PRO A 207 9.82 1.11 -2.20
C PRO A 207 9.19 0.55 -0.93
N SER A 208 8.79 -0.73 -0.95
CA SER A 208 8.21 -1.42 0.22
C SER A 208 9.22 -1.79 1.30
N GLY A 209 10.52 -1.64 1.04
CA GLY A 209 11.61 -2.07 1.93
C GLY A 209 12.19 -3.45 1.60
N HIS A 210 11.94 -3.96 0.39
CA HIS A 210 12.55 -5.22 -0.07
C HIS A 210 14.07 -5.07 -0.19
N PRO A 211 14.90 -5.95 0.41
CA PRO A 211 16.35 -5.80 0.46
C PRO A 211 17.02 -5.76 -0.91
N ASP A 212 16.50 -6.50 -1.89
CA ASP A 212 17.04 -6.56 -3.25
C ASP A 212 16.48 -5.46 -4.16
N PHE A 213 15.75 -4.48 -3.62
CA PHE A 213 15.00 -3.55 -4.43
C PHE A 213 15.11 -2.10 -3.95
N LEU A 214 15.76 -1.25 -4.76
CA LEU A 214 15.93 0.19 -4.55
C LEU A 214 16.50 0.60 -3.17
N MET A 215 17.05 -0.33 -2.42
CA MET A 215 17.66 -0.06 -1.13
C MET A 215 19.16 0.19 -1.31
N SER A 216 19.64 1.34 -0.84
CA SER A 216 21.04 1.46 -0.45
C SER A 216 21.18 0.90 0.97
N GLU A 217 22.40 0.56 1.37
CA GLU A 217 22.70 -0.07 2.68
C GLU A 217 22.12 0.68 3.90
N ASN A 218 21.67 1.93 3.73
CA ASN A 218 21.12 2.80 4.78
C ASN A 218 19.71 3.33 4.53
N SER A 219 19.00 2.88 3.50
CA SER A 219 17.67 3.42 3.18
C SER A 219 16.55 2.45 3.49
N ILE A 220 16.01 2.57 4.69
CA ILE A 220 14.76 1.90 5.07
C ILE A 220 13.64 2.92 4.84
N TYR A 221 12.74 2.63 3.88
CA TYR A 221 11.54 3.43 3.64
C TYR A 221 10.48 3.12 4.70
N LEU A 222 10.81 3.46 5.96
CA LEU A 222 9.87 3.41 7.07
C LEU A 222 8.80 4.47 6.84
N HIS A 223 7.56 4.08 7.00
CA HIS A 223 6.45 5.03 6.95
C HIS A 223 5.41 4.74 8.03
N GLY A 224 4.71 5.77 8.41
CA GLY A 224 3.60 5.75 9.35
C GLY A 224 2.48 6.65 8.87
N VAL A 225 1.33 6.55 9.50
CA VAL A 225 0.17 7.39 9.18
C VAL A 225 -0.24 8.14 10.43
N MET A 226 -0.37 9.47 10.30
CA MET A 226 -0.87 10.31 11.37
C MET A 226 -2.33 10.00 11.69
N PRO A 227 -2.78 10.23 12.92
CA PRO A 227 -4.19 10.06 13.28
C PRO A 227 -5.11 10.78 12.31
N VAL A 228 -6.19 10.09 11.94
CA VAL A 228 -7.24 10.68 11.10
C VAL A 228 -8.28 11.29 12.02
N ASN A 229 -8.51 12.59 11.86
CA ASN A 229 -9.55 13.33 12.56
C ASN A 229 -10.56 13.84 11.54
N HIS A 230 -11.81 14.06 11.94
CA HIS A 230 -12.84 14.58 11.06
C HIS A 230 -12.94 13.79 9.75
N ASN A 231 -13.96 13.08 9.48
CA ASN A 231 -14.17 12.14 8.37
C ASN A 231 -13.17 10.96 8.29
N SER A 232 -13.60 9.89 7.67
CA SER A 232 -12.75 8.72 7.44
C SER A 232 -11.89 8.93 6.18
N LYS A 233 -10.68 8.42 6.21
CA LYS A 233 -9.75 8.39 5.09
C LYS A 233 -9.90 7.09 4.31
N TYR A 234 -10.15 7.18 3.01
CA TYR A 234 -10.32 6.04 2.12
C TYR A 234 -9.13 5.90 1.18
N LEU A 235 -8.63 4.68 1.03
CA LEU A 235 -7.51 4.39 0.15
C LEU A 235 -7.54 2.96 -0.38
N SER A 236 -6.83 2.73 -1.47
CA SER A 236 -6.49 1.38 -1.96
C SER A 236 -4.99 1.15 -1.79
N ARG A 237 -4.64 -0.07 -1.42
CA ARG A 237 -3.25 -0.54 -1.33
C ARG A 237 -3.05 -1.64 -2.34
N MET A 238 -1.99 -1.51 -3.14
CA MET A 238 -1.54 -2.53 -4.08
C MET A 238 -0.02 -2.62 -4.05
N TYR A 239 0.51 -3.77 -4.41
CA TYR A 239 1.94 -4.02 -4.36
C TYR A 239 2.41 -4.76 -5.59
N TRP A 240 3.60 -4.42 -6.07
CA TRP A 240 4.42 -5.37 -6.79
C TRP A 240 5.20 -6.19 -5.78
N THR A 241 5.19 -7.49 -5.99
CA THR A 241 5.97 -8.46 -5.22
C THR A 241 7.09 -9.00 -6.08
N LYS A 242 8.25 -9.22 -5.49
CA LYS A 242 9.40 -9.84 -6.14
C LYS A 242 9.76 -11.13 -5.39
N TYR A 243 10.10 -12.17 -6.12
CA TYR A 243 10.61 -13.40 -5.53
C TYR A 243 11.99 -13.15 -4.90
N SER A 244 12.18 -13.59 -3.67
CA SER A 244 13.46 -13.62 -2.97
C SER A 244 13.70 -14.99 -2.38
N ALA A 245 14.83 -15.57 -2.72
CA ALA A 245 15.21 -16.92 -2.25
C ALA A 245 15.76 -16.94 -0.81
N GLY A 246 16.10 -15.77 -0.27
CA GLY A 246 16.70 -15.60 1.05
C GLY A 246 15.75 -15.01 2.08
N ALA A 247 16.03 -15.26 3.36
CA ALA A 247 15.45 -14.46 4.43
C ALA A 247 16.05 -13.05 4.37
N PRO A 248 15.28 -11.99 4.63
CA PRO A 248 15.81 -10.64 4.73
C PRO A 248 16.77 -10.52 5.90
N GLU A 249 17.70 -9.59 5.80
CA GLU A 249 18.68 -9.33 6.84
C GLU A 249 18.05 -9.13 8.23
N TRP A 250 16.86 -8.55 8.30
CA TRP A 250 16.22 -8.35 9.58
C TRP A 250 15.50 -9.61 10.14
N PHE A 251 15.24 -10.64 9.34
CA PHE A 251 14.91 -11.97 9.86
C PHE A 251 16.14 -12.64 10.42
N GLU A 252 17.28 -12.49 9.75
CA GLU A 252 18.56 -12.90 10.30
C GLU A 252 18.82 -12.19 11.64
N ASN A 253 18.47 -10.92 11.76
CA ASN A 253 18.57 -10.17 13.00
C ASN A 253 17.58 -10.65 14.06
N GLU A 254 16.34 -10.99 13.70
CA GLU A 254 15.38 -11.57 14.65
C GLU A 254 15.80 -12.99 15.08
N GLU A 255 16.27 -13.80 14.16
CA GLU A 255 16.85 -15.12 14.49
C GLU A 255 18.12 -15.00 15.32
N LYS A 256 18.98 -14.02 14.99
CA LYS A 256 20.24 -13.77 15.68
C LYS A 256 20.08 -13.23 17.09
N PHE A 257 19.15 -12.32 17.31
CA PHE A 257 18.96 -11.63 18.58
C PHE A 257 17.76 -12.13 19.39
N GLY A 258 16.85 -12.87 18.77
CA GLY A 258 15.54 -13.23 19.29
C GLY A 258 14.52 -12.08 19.10
N LYS A 259 13.25 -12.46 19.03
CA LYS A 259 12.13 -11.55 18.69
C LYS A 259 12.03 -10.36 19.66
N GLU A 260 12.11 -10.61 20.96
CA GLU A 260 11.98 -9.58 21.99
C GLU A 260 13.09 -8.55 21.89
N LYS A 261 14.35 -9.01 21.83
CA LYS A 261 15.51 -8.12 21.73
C LYS A 261 15.53 -7.35 20.42
N TRP A 262 15.11 -7.97 19.32
CA TRP A 262 15.00 -7.28 18.04
C TRP A 262 13.91 -6.17 18.07
N GLN A 263 12.79 -6.43 18.73
CA GLN A 263 11.75 -5.41 18.95
C GLN A 263 12.23 -4.26 19.84
N GLU A 264 13.00 -4.55 20.89
CA GLU A 264 13.63 -3.52 21.73
C GLU A 264 14.58 -2.65 20.90
N MET A 265 15.44 -3.25 20.09
CA MET A 265 16.37 -2.52 19.20
C MET A 265 15.61 -1.61 18.21
N GLN A 266 14.52 -2.09 17.63
CA GLN A 266 13.67 -1.27 16.76
C GLN A 266 13.05 -0.10 17.52
N GLN A 267 12.56 -0.33 18.76
CA GLN A 267 12.01 0.73 19.60
C GLN A 267 13.06 1.77 19.99
N GLU A 268 14.29 1.36 20.25
CA GLU A 268 15.41 2.27 20.54
C GLU A 268 15.74 3.14 19.32
N ILE A 269 15.82 2.57 18.12
CA ILE A 269 16.02 3.31 16.87
C ILE A 269 14.92 4.35 16.69
N MET A 270 13.65 3.92 16.87
CA MET A 270 12.50 4.80 16.76
C MET A 270 12.51 5.91 17.81
N LYS A 271 12.90 5.58 19.05
CA LYS A 271 13.02 6.57 20.13
C LYS A 271 14.11 7.59 19.81
N LYS A 272 15.29 7.12 19.42
CA LYS A 272 16.39 8.00 19.01
C LYS A 272 15.97 8.96 17.92
N PHE A 273 15.29 8.45 16.87
CA PHE A 273 14.77 9.29 15.79
C PHE A 273 13.80 10.37 16.31
N ARG A 274 12.87 10.03 17.20
CA ARG A 274 11.92 10.98 17.80
C ARG A 274 12.65 12.04 18.64
N ASP A 275 13.66 11.63 19.39
CA ASP A 275 14.45 12.53 20.24
C ASP A 275 15.29 13.51 19.41
N GLU A 276 15.81 13.06 18.26
CA GLU A 276 16.53 13.88 17.30
C GLU A 276 15.61 14.82 16.48
N ASN A 277 14.30 14.53 16.44
CA ASN A 277 13.30 15.33 15.71
C ASN A 277 12.18 15.85 16.66
N PRO A 278 12.48 16.68 17.65
CA PRO A 278 11.56 17.08 18.72
C PRO A 278 10.32 17.86 18.23
N ASN A 279 10.42 18.59 17.12
CA ASN A 279 9.31 19.35 16.55
C ASN A 279 8.19 18.41 16.04
N ARG A 280 8.50 17.20 15.63
CA ARG A 280 7.51 16.15 15.30
C ARG A 280 6.77 15.64 16.53
N ASN A 281 7.49 15.44 17.63
CA ASN A 281 6.87 15.00 18.88
C ASN A 281 5.86 16.03 19.43
N ASN A 282 6.08 17.32 19.18
CA ASN A 282 5.15 18.37 19.60
C ASN A 282 3.90 18.40 18.71
N ALA A 283 4.04 18.24 17.40
CA ALA A 283 2.89 18.11 16.49
C ALA A 283 2.03 16.89 16.85
N ASP A 284 2.63 15.76 17.19
CA ASP A 284 1.94 14.57 17.66
C ASP A 284 1.22 14.78 19.00
N LYS A 285 1.84 15.53 19.93
CA LYS A 285 1.25 15.84 21.24
C LYS A 285 0.08 16.82 21.12
N GLU A 286 0.22 17.86 20.31
CA GLU A 286 -0.84 18.86 20.09
C GLU A 286 -2.06 18.25 19.39
N ARG A 287 -1.85 17.28 18.52
CA ARG A 287 -2.91 16.52 17.84
C ARG A 287 -3.63 15.53 18.75
N ARG A 288 -2.95 15.00 19.80
CA ARG A 288 -3.54 14.08 20.79
C ARG A 288 -4.38 14.77 21.86
N ILE A 289 -4.27 16.10 21.99
CA ILE A 289 -4.92 16.88 23.04
C ILE A 289 -6.16 17.64 22.49
N LYS A 290 -6.39 17.63 21.21
CA LYS A 290 -7.57 18.20 20.55
C LYS A 290 -8.45 17.10 20.03
#